data_d22e32d2c53039327b90293dfd11e68a
#
_entry.id   d22e32d2c53039327b90293dfd11e68a
#
_cell.length_a   1.000
_cell.length_b   1.000
_cell.length_c   1.000
_cell.angle_alpha   90.00
_cell.angle_beta   90.00
_cell.angle_gamma   90.00
#
_symmetry.space_group_name_H-M   'P 1'
#
loop_
_entity.id
_entity.type
_entity.pdbx_description
1 polymer ?
#
loop_
_entity_poly.entity_id
_entity_poly.type
_entity_poly.pdbx_seq_one_letter_code
_entity_poly.pdbx_strand_id
1 'polypeptide(L)'
;MNVNMLNGTSQPIRRRLVGASLLALAMTPLGLPGVVDAQTIQPVPARVAASHTTLGPLKHVKAGVLDVAYAETGPANGPVVILLHGWPYDIDAFADVAPALAAKGYRVLVPYARGYGGTHFLSAKTMRNAEPAALAQDVIDFMDALKIQRAELAGFDWGARSADIVAALWPQRVKALVSVSGYLIGSQESGKQPLPPKAELQWWYQYYFATERGRIGYEKNRHDFAKLIWQLASPQWKFDDATFERSAVAMDNPDHVAIVIHNYRWRLDLAKGEAKYAALEKKLAAFPTIGVPTITMEGDANGAPHPPAEAYRKRFTGKYEYRLISGGIGHNLPQEAPQAFTQAVIDADHL
;
A
#
# COMPACT_ATOMS: atom_id res chain seq x y z
N MET A 1 -3.64 19.26 63.82
CA MET A 1 -3.59 20.67 64.28
C MET A 1 -3.79 21.53 63.04
N ASN A 2 -4.91 22.28 63.08
CA ASN A 2 -5.32 23.52 62.38
C ASN A 2 -4.93 23.74 60.90
N VAL A 3 -5.86 23.59 59.98
CA VAL A 3 -6.95 24.47 59.47
C VAL A 3 -6.53 25.97 59.38
N ASN A 4 -6.47 26.46 58.12
CA ASN A 4 -7.05 27.78 57.84
C ASN A 4 -7.44 27.91 56.36
N MET A 5 -8.72 28.14 56.16
CA MET A 5 -9.36 28.61 54.92
C MET A 5 -9.00 30.09 54.68
N LEU A 6 -8.88 30.49 53.42
CA LEU A 6 -9.17 31.87 53.02
C LEU A 6 -9.96 31.87 51.72
N ASN A 7 -11.14 32.43 51.81
CA ASN A 7 -12.07 32.81 50.78
C ASN A 7 -11.49 33.90 49.85
N GLY A 8 -11.70 33.75 48.57
CA GLY A 8 -11.40 34.81 47.58
C GLY A 8 -12.52 34.91 46.55
N THR A 9 -13.23 35.96 46.61
CA THR A 9 -14.45 36.40 45.94
C THR A 9 -14.37 36.46 44.43
N SER A 10 -15.40 35.97 43.80
CA SER A 10 -15.73 36.08 42.36
C SER A 10 -16.04 37.53 41.95
N GLN A 11 -15.46 38.03 40.89
CA GLN A 11 -15.93 39.23 40.16
C GLN A 11 -16.32 38.85 38.70
N PRO A 12 -17.41 39.43 38.15
CA PRO A 12 -17.90 39.11 36.84
C PRO A 12 -17.22 39.92 35.73
N ILE A 13 -16.77 39.25 34.69
CA ILE A 13 -16.19 39.88 33.50
C ILE A 13 -17.32 40.45 32.62
N ARG A 14 -17.35 41.77 32.47
CA ARG A 14 -18.24 42.51 31.54
C ARG A 14 -17.84 42.25 30.12
N ARG A 15 -18.79 41.72 29.32
CA ARG A 15 -18.73 41.67 27.86
C ARG A 15 -18.83 43.10 27.30
N ARG A 16 -17.79 43.55 26.59
CA ARG A 16 -17.88 44.71 25.68
C ARG A 16 -18.22 44.19 24.28
N LEU A 17 -19.37 44.58 23.77
CA LEU A 17 -19.74 44.53 22.38
C LEU A 17 -18.93 45.62 21.62
N VAL A 18 -18.13 45.20 20.64
CA VAL A 18 -17.54 46.10 19.66
C VAL A 18 -18.23 45.84 18.32
N GLY A 19 -18.92 46.86 17.83
CA GLY A 19 -19.61 46.84 16.56
C GLY A 19 -18.61 46.81 15.40
N ALA A 20 -18.83 45.92 14.45
CA ALA A 20 -18.09 45.84 13.21
C ALA A 20 -18.86 46.59 12.10
N SER A 21 -18.28 47.66 11.63
CA SER A 21 -18.75 48.38 10.44
C SER A 21 -18.38 47.59 9.15
N LEU A 22 -19.37 47.26 8.34
CA LEU A 22 -19.18 46.70 7.02
C LEU A 22 -18.61 47.78 6.10
N LEU A 23 -17.39 47.56 5.57
CA LEU A 23 -16.90 48.22 4.36
C LEU A 23 -16.94 47.17 3.24
N ALA A 24 -17.84 47.36 2.29
CA ALA A 24 -17.90 46.57 1.05
C ALA A 24 -16.82 47.08 0.09
N LEU A 25 -15.76 46.32 -0.14
CA LEU A 25 -14.84 46.52 -1.25
C LEU A 25 -15.23 45.55 -2.35
N ALA A 26 -15.66 46.12 -3.49
CA ALA A 26 -15.87 45.38 -4.71
C ALA A 26 -14.50 44.97 -5.30
N MET A 27 -14.19 43.66 -5.27
CA MET A 27 -13.08 43.09 -6.01
C MET A 27 -13.60 42.39 -7.27
N THR A 28 -13.17 42.90 -8.42
CA THR A 28 -13.28 42.22 -9.72
C THR A 28 -12.54 40.90 -9.72
N PRO A 29 -13.10 39.79 -10.27
CA PRO A 29 -12.39 38.54 -10.33
C PRO A 29 -11.36 38.54 -11.45
N LEU A 30 -10.08 38.60 -11.11
CA LEU A 30 -9.00 38.13 -11.97
C LEU A 30 -9.09 36.61 -12.08
N GLY A 31 -9.48 36.14 -13.29
CA GLY A 31 -9.55 34.71 -13.60
C GLY A 31 -8.18 34.04 -13.51
N LEU A 32 -8.01 33.17 -12.50
CA LEU A 32 -6.97 32.17 -12.50
C LEU A 32 -7.46 30.96 -13.31
N PRO A 33 -6.62 30.33 -14.15
CA PRO A 33 -7.02 29.10 -14.85
C PRO A 33 -7.30 28.04 -13.80
N GLY A 34 -8.56 27.57 -13.76
CA GLY A 34 -9.03 26.53 -12.84
C GLY A 34 -8.30 25.23 -13.08
N VAL A 35 -7.52 24.81 -12.10
CA VAL A 35 -7.14 23.41 -11.95
C VAL A 35 -8.40 22.68 -11.52
N VAL A 36 -9.03 21.97 -12.44
CA VAL A 36 -10.15 21.09 -12.15
C VAL A 36 -9.58 19.88 -11.39
N ASP A 37 -9.65 19.90 -10.07
CA ASP A 37 -9.45 18.71 -9.23
C ASP A 37 -10.69 17.82 -9.43
N ALA A 38 -10.63 16.95 -10.44
CA ALA A 38 -11.68 15.96 -10.65
C ALA A 38 -11.55 14.85 -9.61
N GLN A 39 -12.15 15.05 -8.45
CA GLN A 39 -12.50 13.91 -7.56
C GLN A 39 -13.60 13.10 -8.27
N THR A 40 -13.20 12.08 -9.01
CA THR A 40 -14.17 11.17 -9.62
C THR A 40 -14.63 10.19 -8.56
N ILE A 41 -15.76 10.47 -7.91
CA ILE A 41 -16.46 9.50 -7.08
C ILE A 41 -17.09 8.49 -8.04
N GLN A 42 -16.51 7.29 -8.12
CA GLN A 42 -17.09 6.20 -8.89
C GLN A 42 -18.06 5.41 -7.98
N PRO A 43 -19.36 5.33 -8.31
CA PRO A 43 -20.27 4.44 -7.59
C PRO A 43 -19.87 2.98 -7.88
N VAL A 44 -19.55 2.22 -6.84
CA VAL A 44 -19.29 0.79 -6.96
C VAL A 44 -20.64 0.08 -7.16
N PRO A 45 -20.79 -0.80 -8.17
CA PRO A 45 -21.94 -1.69 -8.26
C PRO A 45 -22.05 -2.54 -6.99
N ALA A 46 -23.28 -2.94 -6.64
CA ALA A 46 -23.58 -3.69 -5.42
C ALA A 46 -22.53 -4.76 -5.11
N ARG A 47 -22.12 -4.84 -3.83
CA ARG A 47 -21.11 -5.78 -3.33
C ARG A 47 -21.24 -7.15 -3.98
N VAL A 48 -20.21 -7.53 -4.74
CA VAL A 48 -20.07 -8.90 -5.23
C VAL A 48 -19.81 -9.78 -4.01
N ALA A 49 -20.52 -10.91 -3.89
CA ALA A 49 -20.18 -11.93 -2.91
C ALA A 49 -18.70 -12.31 -3.09
N ALA A 50 -18.01 -12.61 -1.98
CA ALA A 50 -16.60 -12.99 -2.03
C ALA A 50 -16.38 -14.04 -3.12
N SER A 51 -15.54 -13.72 -4.10
CA SER A 51 -15.21 -14.65 -5.17
C SER A 51 -14.39 -15.80 -4.64
N HIS A 52 -14.73 -17.03 -5.02
CA HIS A 52 -13.92 -18.21 -4.77
C HIS A 52 -13.01 -18.55 -5.97
N THR A 53 -12.83 -17.61 -6.89
CA THR A 53 -11.91 -17.75 -8.02
C THR A 53 -10.49 -17.93 -7.51
N THR A 54 -9.77 -18.90 -8.04
CA THR A 54 -8.34 -19.10 -7.79
C THR A 54 -7.55 -18.75 -9.02
N LEU A 55 -6.38 -18.18 -8.81
CA LEU A 55 -5.40 -17.99 -9.87
C LEU A 55 -4.90 -19.36 -10.33
N GLY A 56 -4.72 -19.54 -11.64
CA GLY A 56 -4.33 -20.82 -12.27
C GLY A 56 -2.99 -21.40 -11.75
N PRO A 57 -2.45 -22.43 -12.40
CA PRO A 57 -1.24 -23.10 -11.91
C PRO A 57 -0.07 -22.12 -11.82
N LEU A 58 0.70 -22.25 -10.74
CA LEU A 58 1.86 -21.40 -10.48
C LEU A 58 3.03 -21.80 -11.40
N LYS A 59 3.74 -20.79 -11.86
CA LYS A 59 5.04 -20.89 -12.53
C LYS A 59 6.14 -20.47 -11.56
N HIS A 60 7.37 -20.82 -11.86
CA HIS A 60 8.55 -20.45 -11.12
C HIS A 60 9.61 -19.84 -12.01
N VAL A 61 10.32 -18.83 -11.51
CA VAL A 61 11.47 -18.24 -12.18
C VAL A 61 12.53 -17.82 -11.18
N LYS A 62 13.78 -18.14 -11.46
CA LYS A 62 14.92 -17.64 -10.67
C LYS A 62 15.17 -16.18 -11.01
N ALA A 63 14.97 -15.31 -10.04
CA ALA A 63 15.06 -13.86 -10.16
C ALA A 63 15.89 -13.29 -8.99
N GLY A 64 17.04 -12.74 -9.28
CA GLY A 64 17.94 -12.22 -8.26
C GLY A 64 18.31 -13.29 -7.21
N VAL A 65 17.87 -13.08 -5.98
CA VAL A 65 18.12 -13.98 -4.84
C VAL A 65 17.01 -14.98 -4.58
N LEU A 66 15.94 -14.95 -5.37
CA LEU A 66 14.71 -15.71 -5.18
C LEU A 66 14.44 -16.69 -6.31
N ASP A 67 13.79 -17.79 -6.00
CA ASP A 67 12.93 -18.54 -6.92
C ASP A 67 11.51 -18.03 -6.69
N VAL A 68 11.00 -17.24 -7.60
CA VAL A 68 9.71 -16.56 -7.50
C VAL A 68 8.62 -17.45 -8.05
N ALA A 69 7.66 -17.82 -7.20
CA ALA A 69 6.41 -18.42 -7.63
C ALA A 69 5.43 -17.32 -8.05
N TYR A 70 4.77 -17.51 -9.19
CA TYR A 70 3.82 -16.52 -9.72
C TYR A 70 2.72 -17.16 -10.54
N ALA A 71 1.56 -16.51 -10.54
CA ALA A 71 0.49 -16.81 -11.49
C ALA A 71 0.65 -15.97 -12.76
N GLU A 72 0.28 -16.52 -13.90
CA GLU A 72 0.28 -15.81 -15.19
C GLU A 72 -0.99 -16.13 -15.94
N THR A 73 -1.66 -15.11 -16.47
CA THR A 73 -2.85 -15.26 -17.29
C THR A 73 -2.87 -14.24 -18.43
N GLY A 74 -3.68 -14.52 -19.45
CA GLY A 74 -3.79 -13.71 -20.65
C GLY A 74 -2.80 -14.08 -21.77
N PRO A 75 -2.84 -13.34 -22.90
CA PRO A 75 -2.00 -13.64 -24.06
C PRO A 75 -0.53 -13.35 -23.79
N ALA A 76 0.36 -14.27 -24.13
CA ALA A 76 1.80 -14.15 -23.85
C ALA A 76 2.48 -12.93 -24.50
N ASN A 77 1.91 -12.41 -25.58
CA ASN A 77 2.38 -11.23 -26.32
C ASN A 77 1.59 -9.94 -26.00
N GLY A 78 0.66 -10.00 -25.04
CA GLY A 78 -0.09 -8.83 -24.60
C GLY A 78 0.78 -7.80 -23.83
N PRO A 79 0.30 -6.56 -23.69
CA PRO A 79 0.94 -5.60 -22.80
C PRO A 79 1.00 -6.15 -21.37
N VAL A 80 2.17 -5.96 -20.72
CA VAL A 80 2.42 -6.60 -19.44
C VAL A 80 1.91 -5.74 -18.29
N VAL A 81 1.14 -6.36 -17.39
CA VAL A 81 0.73 -5.84 -16.08
C VAL A 81 1.29 -6.75 -14.99
N ILE A 82 1.92 -6.17 -13.97
CA ILE A 82 2.38 -6.90 -12.77
C ILE A 82 1.56 -6.42 -11.59
N LEU A 83 0.86 -7.35 -10.93
CA LEU A 83 0.00 -7.09 -9.78
C LEU A 83 0.74 -7.49 -8.50
N LEU A 84 0.90 -6.54 -7.58
CA LEU A 84 1.76 -6.66 -6.40
C LEU A 84 0.94 -6.59 -5.11
N HIS A 85 0.92 -7.69 -4.37
CA HIS A 85 0.26 -7.78 -3.07
C HIS A 85 1.12 -7.25 -1.93
N GLY A 86 0.52 -7.09 -0.76
CA GLY A 86 1.18 -6.67 0.46
C GLY A 86 0.95 -7.61 1.65
N TRP A 87 1.23 -7.13 2.86
CA TRP A 87 1.05 -7.85 4.11
C TRP A 87 -0.26 -7.41 4.80
N PRO A 88 -1.02 -8.32 5.39
CA PRO A 88 -0.91 -9.78 5.38
C PRO A 88 -1.83 -10.41 4.32
N TYR A 89 -1.64 -10.09 3.08
CA TYR A 89 -2.40 -10.56 1.91
C TYR A 89 -1.49 -11.40 1.01
N ASP A 90 -2.05 -11.91 -0.08
CA ASP A 90 -1.31 -12.70 -1.06
C ASP A 90 -1.80 -12.45 -2.49
N ILE A 91 -1.43 -13.33 -3.43
CA ILE A 91 -1.82 -13.21 -4.84
C ILE A 91 -3.35 -13.32 -5.06
N ASP A 92 -4.09 -14.00 -4.16
CA ASP A 92 -5.54 -14.18 -4.29
C ASP A 92 -6.31 -12.85 -4.10
N ALA A 93 -5.66 -11.80 -3.60
CA ALA A 93 -6.21 -10.44 -3.65
C ALA A 93 -6.55 -9.99 -5.08
N PHE A 94 -5.91 -10.59 -6.09
CA PHE A 94 -6.12 -10.28 -7.50
C PHE A 94 -6.87 -11.38 -8.27
N ALA A 95 -7.50 -12.34 -7.58
CA ALA A 95 -8.15 -13.47 -8.23
C ALA A 95 -9.24 -13.07 -9.25
N ASP A 96 -9.93 -11.96 -9.02
CA ASP A 96 -10.93 -11.42 -9.95
C ASP A 96 -10.37 -10.35 -10.90
N VAL A 97 -9.32 -9.65 -10.50
CA VAL A 97 -8.67 -8.61 -11.30
C VAL A 97 -7.87 -9.23 -12.46
N ALA A 98 -7.07 -10.26 -12.18
CA ALA A 98 -6.17 -10.83 -13.17
C ALA A 98 -6.90 -11.43 -14.39
N PRO A 99 -7.97 -12.24 -14.24
CA PRO A 99 -8.73 -12.72 -15.40
C PRO A 99 -9.48 -11.61 -16.13
N ALA A 100 -9.95 -10.57 -15.41
CA ALA A 100 -10.61 -9.43 -16.05
C ALA A 100 -9.68 -8.63 -16.95
N LEU A 101 -8.43 -8.39 -16.52
CA LEU A 101 -7.38 -7.78 -17.34
C LEU A 101 -6.96 -8.68 -18.50
N ALA A 102 -6.82 -9.98 -18.26
CA ALA A 102 -6.51 -10.96 -19.31
C ALA A 102 -7.56 -10.97 -20.43
N ALA A 103 -8.84 -10.87 -20.07
CA ALA A 103 -9.94 -10.76 -21.03
C ALA A 103 -9.90 -9.46 -21.87
N LYS A 104 -9.15 -8.44 -21.39
CA LYS A 104 -8.88 -7.19 -22.13
C LYS A 104 -7.58 -7.26 -22.96
N GLY A 105 -6.93 -8.42 -23.00
CA GLY A 105 -5.74 -8.64 -23.83
C GLY A 105 -4.40 -8.37 -23.11
N TYR A 106 -4.40 -8.10 -21.83
CA TYR A 106 -3.17 -7.94 -21.04
C TYR A 106 -2.52 -9.30 -20.72
N ARG A 107 -1.20 -9.34 -20.72
CA ARG A 107 -0.43 -10.40 -20.07
C ARG A 107 -0.26 -10.03 -18.60
N VAL A 108 -0.93 -10.75 -17.71
CA VAL A 108 -1.01 -10.42 -16.29
C VAL A 108 -0.14 -11.37 -15.49
N LEU A 109 0.75 -10.83 -14.68
CA LEU A 109 1.68 -11.56 -13.82
C LEU A 109 1.39 -11.18 -12.36
N VAL A 110 1.25 -12.18 -11.50
CA VAL A 110 0.93 -12.00 -10.08
C VAL A 110 1.95 -12.78 -9.25
N PRO A 111 3.13 -12.19 -8.94
CA PRO A 111 4.15 -12.87 -8.16
C PRO A 111 3.82 -12.88 -6.67
N TYR A 112 4.17 -13.98 -5.99
CA TYR A 112 4.32 -13.97 -4.55
C TYR A 112 5.56 -13.16 -4.14
N ALA A 113 5.39 -12.25 -3.23
CA ALA A 113 6.50 -11.51 -2.61
C ALA A 113 7.42 -12.47 -1.83
N ARG A 114 8.66 -12.02 -1.52
CA ARG A 114 9.57 -12.76 -0.66
C ARG A 114 8.89 -13.12 0.67
N GLY A 115 9.05 -14.35 1.12
CA GLY A 115 8.42 -14.86 2.34
C GLY A 115 6.94 -15.22 2.22
N TYR A 116 6.44 -15.41 1.00
CA TYR A 116 5.05 -15.80 0.74
C TYR A 116 4.95 -16.99 -0.22
N GLY A 117 3.94 -17.82 0.01
CA GLY A 117 3.57 -18.93 -0.86
C GLY A 117 4.75 -19.76 -1.29
N GLY A 118 4.86 -20.06 -2.57
CA GLY A 118 5.94 -20.85 -3.16
C GLY A 118 7.25 -20.08 -3.43
N THR A 119 7.30 -18.76 -3.20
CA THR A 119 8.54 -17.99 -3.37
C THR A 119 9.54 -18.29 -2.27
N HIS A 120 10.78 -18.67 -2.62
CA HIS A 120 11.80 -19.03 -1.64
C HIS A 120 13.17 -18.49 -2.05
N PHE A 121 14.06 -18.34 -1.06
CA PHE A 121 15.43 -17.88 -1.30
C PHE A 121 16.27 -18.99 -1.92
N LEU A 122 17.06 -18.66 -2.94
CA LEU A 122 17.97 -19.59 -3.61
C LEU A 122 19.13 -20.04 -2.72
N SER A 123 19.42 -19.31 -1.65
CA SER A 123 20.49 -19.62 -0.70
C SER A 123 20.06 -19.42 0.75
N ALA A 124 20.38 -20.37 1.60
CA ALA A 124 20.20 -20.25 3.06
C ALA A 124 21.04 -19.11 3.67
N LYS A 125 22.10 -18.68 2.98
CA LYS A 125 22.98 -17.58 3.44
C LYS A 125 22.44 -16.19 3.13
N THR A 126 21.43 -16.08 2.27
CA THR A 126 20.81 -14.79 1.96
C THR A 126 20.05 -14.26 3.18
N MET A 127 20.23 -12.99 3.49
CA MET A 127 19.51 -12.34 4.59
C MET A 127 17.99 -12.37 4.35
N ARG A 128 17.23 -12.72 5.39
CA ARG A 128 15.75 -12.65 5.38
C ARG A 128 15.33 -11.23 5.74
N ASN A 129 15.47 -10.34 4.78
CA ASN A 129 15.21 -8.92 4.91
C ASN A 129 14.00 -8.49 4.06
N ALA A 130 13.40 -7.38 4.43
CA ALA A 130 12.31 -6.75 3.68
C ALA A 130 12.33 -5.22 3.83
N GLU A 131 13.53 -4.62 3.79
CA GLU A 131 13.62 -3.17 3.57
C GLU A 131 13.01 -2.82 2.21
N PRO A 132 12.45 -1.61 2.07
CA PRO A 132 11.72 -1.21 0.87
C PRO A 132 12.49 -1.38 -0.45
N ALA A 133 13.78 -1.05 -0.45
CA ALA A 133 14.62 -1.20 -1.64
C ALA A 133 14.81 -2.66 -2.04
N ALA A 134 14.85 -3.60 -1.08
CA ALA A 134 14.96 -5.03 -1.37
C ALA A 134 13.71 -5.56 -2.06
N LEU A 135 12.51 -5.16 -1.57
CA LEU A 135 11.24 -5.55 -2.17
C LEU A 135 11.08 -4.99 -3.59
N ALA A 136 11.50 -3.75 -3.81
CA ALA A 136 11.48 -3.14 -5.13
C ALA A 136 12.50 -3.78 -6.10
N GLN A 137 13.68 -4.16 -5.60
CA GLN A 137 14.68 -4.88 -6.40
C GLN A 137 14.17 -6.24 -6.84
N ASP A 138 13.40 -6.96 -6.01
CA ASP A 138 12.78 -8.22 -6.41
C ASP A 138 11.84 -8.06 -7.62
N VAL A 139 11.12 -6.93 -7.71
CA VAL A 139 10.26 -6.65 -8.88
C VAL A 139 11.12 -6.43 -10.13
N ILE A 140 12.23 -5.71 -10.03
CA ILE A 140 13.18 -5.52 -11.14
C ILE A 140 13.81 -6.85 -11.56
N ASP A 141 14.29 -7.64 -10.58
CA ASP A 141 14.91 -8.95 -10.84
C ASP A 141 13.91 -9.91 -11.50
N PHE A 142 12.64 -9.89 -11.07
CA PHE A 142 11.56 -10.65 -11.68
C PHE A 142 11.28 -10.23 -13.12
N MET A 143 11.22 -8.93 -13.40
CA MET A 143 11.09 -8.41 -14.76
C MET A 143 12.27 -8.82 -15.64
N ASP A 144 13.50 -8.76 -15.12
CA ASP A 144 14.71 -9.12 -15.87
C ASP A 144 14.75 -10.63 -16.19
N ALA A 145 14.40 -11.47 -15.22
CA ALA A 145 14.32 -12.92 -15.41
C ALA A 145 13.31 -13.34 -16.48
N LEU A 146 12.20 -12.62 -16.58
CA LEU A 146 11.15 -12.82 -17.59
C LEU A 146 11.39 -12.02 -18.89
N LYS A 147 12.51 -11.28 -19.01
CA LYS A 147 12.86 -10.42 -20.15
C LYS A 147 11.82 -9.33 -20.44
N ILE A 148 11.16 -8.83 -19.38
CA ILE A 148 10.18 -7.77 -19.47
C ILE A 148 10.92 -6.43 -19.35
N GLN A 149 10.99 -5.71 -20.46
CA GLN A 149 11.67 -4.41 -20.51
C GLN A 149 10.88 -3.33 -19.78
N ARG A 150 9.56 -3.34 -19.95
CA ARG A 150 8.65 -2.35 -19.37
C ARG A 150 7.30 -2.98 -19.08
N ALA A 151 6.70 -2.65 -17.93
CA ALA A 151 5.39 -3.13 -17.51
C ALA A 151 4.57 -2.01 -16.87
N GLU A 152 3.28 -2.17 -16.84
CA GLU A 152 2.42 -1.47 -15.91
C GLU A 152 2.51 -2.16 -14.55
N LEU A 153 2.64 -1.38 -13.47
CA LEU A 153 2.68 -1.88 -12.11
C LEU A 153 1.42 -1.44 -11.36
N ALA A 154 0.76 -2.38 -10.71
CA ALA A 154 -0.40 -2.08 -9.90
C ALA A 154 -0.32 -2.84 -8.57
N GLY A 155 -0.60 -2.16 -7.45
CA GLY A 155 -0.46 -2.80 -6.16
C GLY A 155 -1.17 -2.08 -5.02
N PHE A 156 -1.17 -2.75 -3.88
CA PHE A 156 -1.66 -2.20 -2.62
C PHE A 156 -0.70 -2.59 -1.48
N ASP A 157 -0.71 -1.85 -0.38
CA ASP A 157 0.13 -2.06 0.80
C ASP A 157 1.64 -2.15 0.44
N TRP A 158 2.37 -3.21 0.82
CA TRP A 158 3.79 -3.38 0.45
C TRP A 158 3.98 -3.46 -1.07
N GLY A 159 2.99 -4.01 -1.79
CA GLY A 159 3.00 -4.07 -3.24
C GLY A 159 2.93 -2.68 -3.88
N ALA A 160 2.07 -1.80 -3.39
CA ALA A 160 2.01 -0.41 -3.83
C ALA A 160 3.33 0.33 -3.52
N ARG A 161 3.88 0.14 -2.31
CA ARG A 161 5.19 0.71 -1.96
C ARG A 161 6.30 0.25 -2.90
N SER A 162 6.33 -1.04 -3.22
CA SER A 162 7.33 -1.58 -4.16
C SER A 162 7.14 -0.99 -5.56
N ALA A 163 5.91 -0.87 -6.03
CA ALA A 163 5.58 -0.26 -7.32
C ALA A 163 5.97 1.23 -7.37
N ASP A 164 5.66 2.00 -6.31
CA ASP A 164 6.07 3.41 -6.17
C ASP A 164 7.59 3.56 -6.25
N ILE A 165 8.33 2.69 -5.55
CA ILE A 165 9.80 2.72 -5.54
C ILE A 165 10.35 2.39 -6.92
N VAL A 166 9.82 1.37 -7.60
CA VAL A 166 10.24 1.03 -8.97
C VAL A 166 9.93 2.19 -9.90
N ALA A 167 8.76 2.81 -9.81
CA ALA A 167 8.39 3.96 -10.64
C ALA A 167 9.26 5.21 -10.38
N ALA A 168 9.71 5.41 -9.14
CA ALA A 168 10.57 6.53 -8.77
C ALA A 168 12.04 6.33 -9.17
N LEU A 169 12.58 5.10 -8.98
CA LEU A 169 14.01 4.83 -9.19
C LEU A 169 14.34 4.27 -10.57
N TRP A 170 13.40 3.60 -11.22
CA TRP A 170 13.54 3.01 -12.56
C TRP A 170 12.33 3.36 -13.47
N PRO A 171 12.03 4.67 -13.67
CA PRO A 171 10.84 5.10 -14.41
C PRO A 171 10.79 4.55 -15.84
N GLN A 172 11.93 4.26 -16.46
CA GLN A 172 12.00 3.65 -17.80
C GLN A 172 11.47 2.20 -17.83
N ARG A 173 11.34 1.54 -16.66
CA ARG A 173 10.81 0.18 -16.53
C ARG A 173 9.29 0.15 -16.32
N VAL A 174 8.68 1.32 -16.04
CA VAL A 174 7.26 1.44 -15.69
C VAL A 174 6.51 2.21 -16.76
N LYS A 175 5.48 1.59 -17.34
CA LYS A 175 4.61 2.19 -18.35
C LYS A 175 3.59 3.12 -17.68
N ALA A 176 2.91 2.60 -16.67
CA ALA A 176 1.95 3.29 -15.83
C ALA A 176 1.93 2.67 -14.42
N LEU A 177 1.39 3.38 -13.45
CA LEU A 177 1.33 2.98 -12.05
C LEU A 177 -0.09 3.09 -11.53
N VAL A 178 -0.58 2.03 -10.85
CA VAL A 178 -1.75 2.10 -9.98
C VAL A 178 -1.31 1.80 -8.55
N SER A 179 -1.47 2.77 -7.65
CA SER A 179 -1.02 2.67 -6.26
C SER A 179 -2.17 2.93 -5.29
N VAL A 180 -2.56 1.90 -4.52
CA VAL A 180 -3.56 2.05 -3.45
C VAL A 180 -2.90 2.70 -2.24
N SER A 181 -3.59 3.67 -1.65
CA SER A 181 -3.15 4.52 -0.53
C SER A 181 -2.03 5.51 -0.88
N GLY A 182 -1.79 5.73 -2.17
CA GLY A 182 -1.02 6.84 -2.69
C GLY A 182 0.51 6.65 -2.65
N TYR A 183 1.24 7.68 -2.22
CA TYR A 183 2.70 7.67 -2.18
C TYR A 183 3.20 7.03 -0.89
N LEU A 184 3.75 5.82 -0.99
CA LEU A 184 4.13 4.99 0.17
C LEU A 184 5.64 4.87 0.38
N ILE A 185 6.45 5.67 -0.31
CA ILE A 185 7.90 5.72 -0.10
C ILE A 185 8.18 6.37 1.26
N GLY A 186 8.95 5.68 2.09
CA GLY A 186 9.39 6.13 3.40
C GLY A 186 10.87 5.85 3.62
N SER A 187 11.38 6.24 4.79
CA SER A 187 12.76 5.99 5.20
C SER A 187 12.82 5.64 6.69
N GLN A 188 13.93 5.05 7.13
CA GLN A 188 14.16 4.84 8.57
C GLN A 188 14.10 6.15 9.34
N GLU A 189 14.64 7.24 8.80
CA GLU A 189 14.60 8.54 9.47
C GLU A 189 13.18 9.06 9.64
N SER A 190 12.31 8.90 8.63
CA SER A 190 10.89 9.25 8.79
C SER A 190 10.15 8.33 9.77
N GLY A 191 10.55 7.07 9.86
CA GLY A 191 10.00 6.10 10.80
C GLY A 191 10.32 6.37 12.28
N LYS A 192 11.34 7.19 12.57
CA LYS A 192 11.67 7.65 13.93
C LYS A 192 10.72 8.74 14.44
N GLN A 193 10.00 9.39 13.55
CA GLN A 193 9.10 10.48 13.94
C GLN A 193 7.76 9.90 14.41
N PRO A 194 7.28 10.29 15.61
CA PRO A 194 6.01 9.81 16.11
C PRO A 194 4.85 10.34 15.27
N LEU A 195 3.86 9.51 15.06
CA LEU A 195 2.61 9.88 14.43
C LEU A 195 1.59 10.38 15.48
N PRO A 196 0.48 11.01 15.06
CA PRO A 196 -0.63 11.28 15.95
C PRO A 196 -1.13 9.99 16.63
N PRO A 197 -1.57 10.03 17.90
CA PRO A 197 -1.91 8.83 18.69
C PRO A 197 -2.92 7.89 18.01
N LYS A 198 -3.86 8.42 17.23
CA LYS A 198 -4.83 7.59 16.48
C LYS A 198 -4.14 6.75 15.40
N ALA A 199 -3.16 7.31 14.68
CA ALA A 199 -2.41 6.59 13.66
C ALA A 199 -1.46 5.55 14.29
N GLU A 200 -0.83 5.90 15.43
CA GLU A 200 -0.03 4.94 16.20
C GLU A 200 -0.88 3.76 16.69
N LEU A 201 -2.09 4.01 17.16
CA LEU A 201 -3.02 2.97 17.57
C LEU A 201 -3.40 2.05 16.40
N GLN A 202 -3.59 2.59 15.19
CA GLN A 202 -3.87 1.78 14.00
C GLN A 202 -2.67 0.91 13.59
N TRP A 203 -1.44 1.38 13.83
CA TRP A 203 -0.19 0.64 13.57
C TRP A 203 0.41 -0.03 14.81
N TRP A 204 -0.39 -0.32 15.84
CA TRP A 204 0.04 -0.94 17.10
C TRP A 204 0.93 -2.16 16.92
N TYR A 205 0.71 -2.93 15.87
CA TYR A 205 1.45 -4.16 15.58
C TYR A 205 2.93 -3.91 15.25
N GLN A 206 3.32 -2.72 14.80
CA GLN A 206 4.73 -2.38 14.59
C GLN A 206 5.51 -2.44 15.91
N TYR A 207 4.91 -1.91 16.99
CA TYR A 207 5.51 -1.95 18.33
C TYR A 207 5.47 -3.34 18.94
N TYR A 208 4.45 -4.12 18.63
CA TYR A 208 4.40 -5.52 19.00
C TYR A 208 5.55 -6.30 18.34
N PHE A 209 5.76 -6.13 17.05
CA PHE A 209 6.84 -6.76 16.29
C PHE A 209 8.24 -6.25 16.65
N ALA A 210 8.37 -5.07 17.24
CA ALA A 210 9.63 -4.56 17.78
C ALA A 210 10.20 -5.44 18.89
N THR A 211 9.33 -6.15 19.63
CA THR A 211 9.69 -6.98 20.77
C THR A 211 9.88 -8.45 20.38
N GLU A 212 10.64 -9.20 21.19
CA GLU A 212 10.75 -10.65 21.03
C GLU A 212 9.43 -11.37 21.33
N ARG A 213 8.64 -10.86 22.30
CA ARG A 213 7.28 -11.32 22.54
C ARG A 213 6.40 -11.23 21.28
N GLY A 214 6.52 -10.15 20.52
CA GLY A 214 5.78 -9.94 19.28
C GLY A 214 6.21 -10.91 18.19
N ARG A 215 7.51 -11.14 18.03
CA ARG A 215 8.02 -12.14 17.08
C ARG A 215 7.48 -13.55 17.37
N ILE A 216 7.61 -14.01 18.62
CA ILE A 216 7.13 -15.32 19.03
C ILE A 216 5.60 -15.42 18.90
N GLY A 217 4.89 -14.35 19.28
CA GLY A 217 3.43 -14.29 19.21
C GLY A 217 2.92 -14.37 17.78
N TYR A 218 3.57 -13.68 16.85
CA TYR A 218 3.25 -13.74 15.42
C TYR A 218 3.56 -15.12 14.83
N GLU A 219 4.72 -15.68 15.12
CA GLU A 219 5.09 -17.03 14.68
C GLU A 219 4.06 -18.08 15.11
N LYS A 220 3.58 -17.98 16.34
CA LYS A 220 2.61 -18.92 16.90
C LYS A 220 1.18 -18.75 16.38
N ASN A 221 0.76 -17.51 16.11
CA ASN A 221 -0.64 -17.16 15.86
C ASN A 221 -0.80 -16.36 14.56
N ARG A 222 0.04 -16.58 13.54
CA ARG A 222 0.11 -15.70 12.35
C ARG A 222 -1.19 -15.62 11.57
N HIS A 223 -1.95 -16.72 11.46
CA HIS A 223 -3.24 -16.72 10.77
C HIS A 223 -4.28 -15.88 11.52
N ASP A 224 -4.46 -16.12 12.81
CA ASP A 224 -5.39 -15.33 13.63
C ASP A 224 -5.01 -13.84 13.65
N PHE A 225 -3.70 -13.57 13.70
CA PHE A 225 -3.17 -12.21 13.66
C PHE A 225 -3.49 -11.54 12.31
N ALA A 226 -3.23 -12.23 11.22
CA ALA A 226 -3.54 -11.73 9.88
C ALA A 226 -5.04 -11.48 9.69
N LYS A 227 -5.90 -12.39 10.16
CA LYS A 227 -7.35 -12.25 10.11
C LYS A 227 -7.83 -11.02 10.89
N LEU A 228 -7.24 -10.79 12.08
CA LEU A 228 -7.51 -9.58 12.86
C LEU A 228 -7.11 -8.33 12.09
N ILE A 229 -5.94 -8.31 11.42
CA ILE A 229 -5.52 -7.16 10.61
C ILE A 229 -6.49 -6.93 9.45
N TRP A 230 -6.97 -7.97 8.75
CA TRP A 230 -7.97 -7.82 7.70
C TRP A 230 -9.25 -7.15 8.24
N GLN A 231 -9.74 -7.59 9.39
CA GLN A 231 -10.93 -7.04 10.03
C GLN A 231 -10.77 -5.57 10.43
N LEU A 232 -9.57 -5.20 10.92
CA LEU A 232 -9.26 -3.82 11.33
C LEU A 232 -9.02 -2.91 10.13
N ALA A 233 -8.34 -3.40 9.10
CA ALA A 233 -8.01 -2.63 7.91
C ALA A 233 -9.18 -2.49 6.93
N SER A 234 -10.10 -3.46 6.91
CA SER A 234 -11.31 -3.46 6.06
C SER A 234 -12.57 -3.70 6.91
N PRO A 235 -12.94 -2.76 7.81
CA PRO A 235 -13.94 -3.00 8.85
C PRO A 235 -15.35 -3.23 8.33
N GLN A 236 -15.65 -2.80 7.11
CA GLN A 236 -16.94 -2.99 6.47
C GLN A 236 -16.99 -4.20 5.52
N TRP A 237 -15.84 -4.78 5.20
CA TRP A 237 -15.77 -5.94 4.34
C TRP A 237 -16.23 -7.22 5.07
N LYS A 238 -17.20 -7.91 4.49
CA LYS A 238 -17.75 -9.17 5.04
C LYS A 238 -17.17 -10.35 4.25
N PHE A 239 -15.87 -10.61 4.43
CA PHE A 239 -15.25 -11.81 3.88
C PHE A 239 -15.64 -13.05 4.73
N ASP A 240 -15.73 -14.21 4.09
CA ASP A 240 -15.91 -15.49 4.77
C ASP A 240 -14.56 -16.15 5.11
N ASP A 241 -14.63 -17.17 5.95
CA ASP A 241 -13.44 -17.91 6.39
C ASP A 241 -12.72 -18.55 5.19
N ALA A 242 -13.45 -19.08 4.21
CA ALA A 242 -12.86 -19.70 3.04
C ALA A 242 -12.04 -18.69 2.19
N THR A 243 -12.49 -17.45 2.10
CA THR A 243 -11.74 -16.36 1.44
C THR A 243 -10.44 -16.06 2.17
N PHE A 244 -10.48 -15.96 3.50
CA PHE A 244 -9.30 -15.71 4.30
C PHE A 244 -8.32 -16.90 4.27
N GLU A 245 -8.80 -18.13 4.48
CA GLU A 245 -7.95 -19.32 4.56
C GLU A 245 -7.17 -19.59 3.27
N ARG A 246 -7.73 -19.27 2.11
CA ARG A 246 -6.97 -19.36 0.83
C ARG A 246 -5.70 -18.51 0.86
N SER A 247 -5.81 -17.26 1.31
CA SER A 247 -4.67 -16.35 1.44
C SER A 247 -3.75 -16.71 2.62
N ALA A 248 -4.32 -17.23 3.72
CA ALA A 248 -3.57 -17.55 4.92
C ALA A 248 -2.48 -18.60 4.68
N VAL A 249 -2.72 -19.59 3.81
CA VAL A 249 -1.74 -20.63 3.42
C VAL A 249 -0.44 -20.02 2.88
N ALA A 250 -0.48 -18.89 2.20
CA ALA A 250 0.73 -18.24 1.67
C ALA A 250 1.67 -17.76 2.79
N MET A 251 1.14 -17.51 3.99
CA MET A 251 1.91 -17.11 5.16
C MET A 251 2.59 -18.28 5.89
N ASP A 252 2.34 -19.54 5.47
CA ASP A 252 3.04 -20.72 5.98
C ASP A 252 4.44 -20.90 5.37
N ASN A 253 4.84 -20.02 4.47
CA ASN A 253 6.19 -19.95 3.97
C ASN A 253 7.20 -19.87 5.14
N PRO A 254 8.25 -20.70 5.17
CA PRO A 254 9.18 -20.79 6.31
C PRO A 254 9.94 -19.48 6.58
N ASP A 255 10.09 -18.61 5.58
CA ASP A 255 10.78 -17.33 5.72
C ASP A 255 9.83 -16.18 6.11
N HIS A 256 8.50 -16.42 6.11
CA HIS A 256 7.47 -15.38 6.28
C HIS A 256 7.66 -14.54 7.55
N VAL A 257 7.77 -15.20 8.70
CA VAL A 257 7.90 -14.51 10.00
C VAL A 257 9.15 -13.63 10.03
N ALA A 258 10.29 -14.15 9.58
CA ALA A 258 11.53 -13.40 9.55
C ALA A 258 11.43 -12.14 8.65
N ILE A 259 10.82 -12.29 7.48
CA ILE A 259 10.60 -11.20 6.51
C ILE A 259 9.69 -10.12 7.11
N VAL A 260 8.56 -10.49 7.68
CA VAL A 260 7.58 -9.54 8.26
C VAL A 260 8.19 -8.80 9.46
N ILE A 261 8.80 -9.53 10.39
CA ILE A 261 9.45 -8.92 11.55
C ILE A 261 10.57 -7.98 11.14
N HIS A 262 11.39 -8.37 10.15
CA HIS A 262 12.44 -7.48 9.63
C HIS A 262 11.87 -6.19 9.05
N ASN A 263 10.81 -6.25 8.21
CA ASN A 263 10.20 -5.06 7.61
C ASN A 263 9.79 -4.03 8.66
N TYR A 264 9.05 -4.47 9.68
CA TYR A 264 8.55 -3.55 10.70
C TYR A 264 9.63 -3.08 11.66
N ARG A 265 10.61 -3.92 12.02
CA ARG A 265 11.78 -3.48 12.80
C ARG A 265 12.66 -2.51 12.02
N TRP A 266 12.86 -2.74 10.73
CA TRP A 266 13.62 -1.82 9.88
C TRP A 266 12.97 -0.43 9.83
N ARG A 267 11.66 -0.35 9.70
CA ARG A 267 10.91 0.92 9.69
C ARG A 267 11.08 1.73 10.99
N LEU A 268 11.26 1.06 12.12
CA LEU A 268 11.49 1.66 13.42
C LEU A 268 12.98 1.83 13.79
N ASP A 269 13.88 1.62 12.82
CA ASP A 269 15.34 1.64 13.02
C ASP A 269 15.85 0.60 14.04
N LEU A 270 15.12 -0.49 14.23
CA LEU A 270 15.46 -1.60 15.13
C LEU A 270 16.11 -2.79 14.40
N ALA A 271 16.22 -2.73 13.08
CA ALA A 271 16.92 -3.71 12.26
C ALA A 271 17.72 -2.99 11.16
N LYS A 272 18.89 -3.55 10.84
CA LYS A 272 19.71 -3.05 9.73
C LYS A 272 19.24 -3.67 8.42
N GLY A 273 19.23 -2.89 7.35
CA GLY A 273 19.10 -3.39 5.99
C GLY A 273 20.41 -4.02 5.48
N GLU A 274 20.34 -4.66 4.33
CA GLU A 274 21.51 -5.25 3.67
C GLU A 274 22.34 -4.16 2.96
N ALA A 275 23.66 -4.17 3.15
CA ALA A 275 24.56 -3.13 2.65
C ALA A 275 24.44 -2.84 1.15
N LYS A 276 24.10 -3.86 0.34
CA LYS A 276 23.92 -3.70 -1.12
C LYS A 276 22.77 -2.77 -1.49
N TYR A 277 21.77 -2.60 -0.61
CA TYR A 277 20.62 -1.70 -0.84
C TYR A 277 20.80 -0.30 -0.24
N ALA A 278 21.87 -0.05 0.53
CA ALA A 278 22.07 1.22 1.23
C ALA A 278 22.05 2.46 0.30
N ALA A 279 22.58 2.33 -0.92
CA ALA A 279 22.56 3.41 -1.89
C ALA A 279 21.14 3.71 -2.42
N LEU A 280 20.28 2.69 -2.56
CA LEU A 280 18.89 2.84 -2.96
C LEU A 280 18.08 3.46 -1.82
N GLU A 281 18.23 2.95 -0.58
CA GLU A 281 17.56 3.50 0.60
C GLU A 281 17.91 4.98 0.82
N LYS A 282 19.19 5.37 0.57
CA LYS A 282 19.59 6.78 0.61
C LYS A 282 18.84 7.62 -0.43
N LYS A 283 18.62 7.10 -1.65
CA LYS A 283 17.80 7.80 -2.66
C LYS A 283 16.36 7.92 -2.22
N LEU A 284 15.77 6.87 -1.63
CA LEU A 284 14.40 6.85 -1.12
C LEU A 284 14.20 7.83 0.04
N ALA A 285 15.20 8.00 0.91
CA ALA A 285 15.17 8.96 2.01
C ALA A 285 15.05 10.43 1.54
N ALA A 286 15.36 10.73 0.28
CA ALA A 286 15.12 12.03 -0.34
C ALA A 286 13.67 12.21 -0.84
N PHE A 287 12.80 11.20 -0.69
CA PHE A 287 11.42 11.19 -1.17
C PHE A 287 11.31 11.58 -2.65
N PRO A 288 11.88 10.79 -3.57
CA PRO A 288 11.92 11.11 -5.00
C PRO A 288 10.50 11.21 -5.58
N THR A 289 10.33 12.04 -6.61
CA THR A 289 9.06 12.15 -7.31
C THR A 289 8.85 10.99 -8.28
N ILE A 290 7.58 10.72 -8.60
CA ILE A 290 7.15 9.72 -9.58
C ILE A 290 6.67 10.47 -10.82
N GLY A 291 7.35 10.26 -11.96
CA GLY A 291 7.07 10.95 -13.21
C GLY A 291 6.27 10.14 -14.23
N VAL A 292 5.99 8.87 -13.96
CA VAL A 292 5.18 8.03 -14.86
C VAL A 292 3.69 8.34 -14.71
N PRO A 293 2.85 8.07 -15.73
CA PRO A 293 1.39 8.16 -15.59
C PRO A 293 0.91 7.35 -14.39
N THR A 294 0.11 7.96 -13.51
CA THR A 294 -0.25 7.33 -12.23
C THR A 294 -1.70 7.57 -11.86
N ILE A 295 -2.39 6.51 -11.45
CA ILE A 295 -3.66 6.58 -10.72
C ILE A 295 -3.41 6.12 -9.29
N THR A 296 -3.71 6.97 -8.31
CA THR A 296 -3.77 6.54 -6.91
C THR A 296 -5.22 6.28 -6.51
N MET A 297 -5.43 5.25 -5.71
CA MET A 297 -6.75 4.83 -5.28
C MET A 297 -6.84 4.79 -3.75
N GLU A 298 -8.03 5.03 -3.22
CA GLU A 298 -8.32 4.87 -1.79
C GLU A 298 -9.73 4.34 -1.60
N GLY A 299 -9.94 3.51 -0.57
CA GLY A 299 -11.25 3.08 -0.14
C GLY A 299 -11.83 4.02 0.93
N ASP A 300 -13.13 4.34 0.86
CA ASP A 300 -13.79 5.26 1.79
C ASP A 300 -13.92 4.73 3.23
N ALA A 301 -13.66 3.43 3.44
CA ALA A 301 -13.65 2.77 4.73
C ALA A 301 -12.31 2.09 5.07
N ASN A 302 -11.20 2.57 4.48
CA ASN A 302 -9.87 2.04 4.80
C ASN A 302 -9.53 2.31 6.28
N GLY A 303 -9.40 1.24 7.06
CA GLY A 303 -9.04 1.28 8.48
C GLY A 303 -7.54 1.33 8.74
N ALA A 304 -6.70 1.11 7.72
CA ALA A 304 -5.26 1.28 7.83
C ALA A 304 -4.87 2.76 7.78
N PRO A 305 -3.80 3.20 8.47
CA PRO A 305 -3.34 4.58 8.39
C PRO A 305 -2.85 4.92 6.97
N HIS A 306 -3.38 5.98 6.43
CA HIS A 306 -2.99 6.51 5.12
C HIS A 306 -3.04 8.04 5.13
N PRO A 307 -2.14 8.74 4.41
CA PRO A 307 -2.20 10.18 4.28
C PRO A 307 -3.35 10.58 3.34
N PRO A 308 -3.95 11.77 3.54
CA PRO A 308 -4.91 12.30 2.57
C PRO A 308 -4.21 12.64 1.24
N ALA A 309 -4.95 12.58 0.13
CA ALA A 309 -4.39 12.76 -1.22
C ALA A 309 -3.60 14.06 -1.38
N GLU A 310 -4.04 15.15 -0.77
CA GLU A 310 -3.40 16.46 -0.82
C GLU A 310 -1.98 16.45 -0.22
N ALA A 311 -1.71 15.57 0.73
CA ALA A 311 -0.40 15.47 1.37
C ALA A 311 0.68 14.93 0.44
N TYR A 312 0.31 14.06 -0.51
CA TYR A 312 1.26 13.41 -1.40
C TYR A 312 1.12 13.79 -2.89
N ARG A 313 0.02 14.46 -3.30
CA ARG A 313 -0.27 14.82 -4.70
C ARG A 313 0.95 15.38 -5.45
N LYS A 314 1.68 16.28 -4.82
CA LYS A 314 2.89 16.94 -5.39
C LYS A 314 4.06 15.98 -5.66
N ARG A 315 4.01 14.75 -5.14
CA ARG A 315 5.02 13.74 -5.41
C ARG A 315 4.89 13.11 -6.80
N PHE A 316 3.71 13.25 -7.41
CA PHE A 316 3.44 12.77 -8.76
C PHE A 316 3.58 13.94 -9.73
N THR A 317 4.61 13.91 -10.60
CA THR A 317 4.97 14.99 -11.53
C THR A 317 4.54 14.71 -12.97
N GLY A 318 4.13 13.46 -13.27
CA GLY A 318 3.53 13.06 -14.53
C GLY A 318 2.02 13.29 -14.58
N LYS A 319 1.36 12.68 -15.56
CA LYS A 319 -0.11 12.61 -15.59
C LYS A 319 -0.60 11.86 -14.37
N TYR A 320 -1.58 12.42 -13.67
CA TYR A 320 -1.99 11.91 -12.36
C TYR A 320 -3.48 12.07 -12.14
N GLU A 321 -4.08 11.04 -11.61
CA GLU A 321 -5.47 11.00 -11.16
C GLU A 321 -5.57 10.38 -9.75
N TYR A 322 -6.51 10.86 -8.94
CA TYR A 322 -6.89 10.27 -7.64
C TYR A 322 -8.30 9.74 -7.71
N ARG A 323 -8.54 8.53 -7.22
CA ARG A 323 -9.84 7.87 -7.16
C ARG A 323 -10.19 7.45 -5.75
N LEU A 324 -11.24 8.04 -5.18
CA LEU A 324 -11.87 7.54 -3.97
C LEU A 324 -12.96 6.55 -4.36
N ILE A 325 -12.85 5.31 -3.86
CA ILE A 325 -13.83 4.24 -4.12
C ILE A 325 -14.75 4.15 -2.92
N SER A 326 -16.01 4.48 -3.14
CA SER A 326 -17.05 4.52 -2.10
C SER A 326 -17.85 3.20 -2.02
N GLY A 327 -18.57 3.02 -0.92
CA GLY A 327 -19.39 1.83 -0.67
C GLY A 327 -18.88 0.95 0.46
N GLY A 328 -18.08 1.53 1.37
CA GLY A 328 -17.50 0.82 2.50
C GLY A 328 -16.29 -0.02 2.12
N ILE A 329 -15.53 0.43 1.11
CA ILE A 329 -14.33 -0.24 0.63
C ILE A 329 -13.18 0.03 1.58
N GLY A 330 -12.53 -1.03 2.03
CA GLY A 330 -11.40 -0.99 2.95
C GLY A 330 -10.05 -1.04 2.26
N HIS A 331 -9.08 -1.63 2.98
CA HIS A 331 -7.69 -1.65 2.59
C HIS A 331 -7.37 -2.62 1.45
N ASN A 332 -8.05 -3.77 1.40
CA ASN A 332 -7.86 -4.77 0.34
C ASN A 332 -8.68 -4.42 -0.90
N LEU A 333 -8.48 -3.21 -1.41
CA LEU A 333 -9.26 -2.64 -2.50
C LEU A 333 -9.31 -3.52 -3.75
N PRO A 334 -8.23 -4.22 -4.18
CA PRO A 334 -8.30 -5.11 -5.34
C PRO A 334 -9.33 -6.24 -5.18
N GLN A 335 -9.51 -6.76 -3.96
CA GLN A 335 -10.45 -7.85 -3.69
C GLN A 335 -11.83 -7.33 -3.29
N GLU A 336 -11.90 -6.15 -2.66
CA GLU A 336 -13.16 -5.52 -2.25
C GLU A 336 -13.88 -4.82 -3.40
N ALA A 337 -13.13 -4.29 -4.38
CA ALA A 337 -13.64 -3.56 -5.53
C ALA A 337 -12.87 -3.91 -6.82
N PRO A 338 -12.86 -5.21 -7.24
CA PRO A 338 -12.03 -5.69 -8.35
C PRO A 338 -12.32 -4.98 -9.67
N GLN A 339 -13.57 -4.59 -9.93
CA GLN A 339 -13.94 -3.87 -11.15
C GLN A 339 -13.34 -2.48 -11.18
N ALA A 340 -13.38 -1.75 -10.05
CA ALA A 340 -12.80 -0.41 -9.95
C ALA A 340 -11.27 -0.46 -10.08
N PHE A 341 -10.62 -1.46 -9.48
CA PHE A 341 -9.19 -1.65 -9.60
C PHE A 341 -8.78 -2.03 -11.03
N THR A 342 -9.51 -2.98 -11.66
CA THR A 342 -9.29 -3.35 -13.07
C THR A 342 -9.43 -2.15 -14.00
N GLN A 343 -10.45 -1.31 -13.79
CA GLN A 343 -10.66 -0.13 -14.63
C GLN A 343 -9.54 0.90 -14.41
N ALA A 344 -9.06 1.06 -13.18
CA ALA A 344 -7.93 1.95 -12.91
C ALA A 344 -6.65 1.52 -13.65
N VAL A 345 -6.38 0.21 -13.71
CA VAL A 345 -5.26 -0.34 -14.49
C VAL A 345 -5.43 -0.01 -15.98
N ILE A 346 -6.61 -0.27 -16.56
CA ILE A 346 -6.87 0.03 -17.98
C ILE A 346 -6.71 1.53 -18.27
N ASP A 347 -7.23 2.38 -17.39
CA ASP A 347 -7.19 3.84 -17.59
C ASP A 347 -5.79 4.40 -17.42
N ALA A 348 -4.99 3.87 -16.48
CA ALA A 348 -3.60 4.29 -16.27
C ALA A 348 -2.72 4.01 -17.51
N ASP A 349 -3.01 2.93 -18.23
CA ASP A 349 -2.35 2.60 -19.49
C ASP A 349 -2.62 3.63 -20.61
N HIS A 350 -3.69 4.40 -20.48
CA HIS A 350 -4.15 5.39 -21.46
C HIS A 350 -3.98 6.85 -21.01
N LEU A 351 -3.50 7.12 -19.79
CA LEU A 351 -3.15 8.45 -19.36
C LEU A 351 -1.97 8.99 -20.18
#